data_2b9cba6d35017ed709efc68808ad989d
#
_entry.id   2b9cba6d35017ed709efc68808ad989d
#
_cell.length_a   1.000
_cell.length_b   1.000
_cell.length_c   1.000
_cell.angle_alpha   90.00
_cell.angle_beta   90.00
_cell.angle_gamma   90.00
#
_symmetry.space_group_name_H-M   'P 1'
#
loop_
_entity.id
_entity.type
_entity.pdbx_description
1 polymer ?
#
loop_
_entity_poly.entity_id
_entity_poly.type
_entity_poly.pdbx_seq_one_letter_code
_entity_poly.pdbx_strand_id
1 'polypeptide(L)'
;MVFTNKEELISTLKSQIRTDRLTAWRALKRIYENRTEDEQTFEFTKYDNRVGFTGSDCEFLTSLAKQLLMYGNLSDKQTKCLFKLMPKYARQLIEGSIANGMIIHKYNRYFTTQDELILYETSLTNKA
;
A
#
# COMPACT_ATOMS: atom_id res chain seq x y z
N MET A 1 8.96 3.55 -12.49
CA MET A 1 8.44 2.45 -13.32
C MET A 1 7.03 2.75 -13.78
N VAL A 2 6.72 2.49 -15.04
CA VAL A 2 5.42 2.77 -15.63
C VAL A 2 4.68 1.45 -15.84
N PHE A 3 3.43 1.39 -15.42
CA PHE A 3 2.62 0.18 -15.53
C PHE A 3 1.46 0.41 -16.49
N THR A 4 1.14 -0.59 -17.27
CA THR A 4 0.05 -0.51 -18.24
C THR A 4 -1.29 -0.92 -17.65
N ASN A 5 -1.30 -1.65 -16.54
CA ASN A 5 -2.53 -2.02 -15.87
C ASN A 5 -2.35 -2.12 -14.35
N LYS A 6 -3.46 -2.05 -13.66
CA LYS A 6 -3.52 -2.07 -12.21
C LYS A 6 -3.05 -3.40 -11.61
N GLU A 7 -3.34 -4.50 -12.30
CA GLU A 7 -2.96 -5.82 -11.83
C GLU A 7 -1.44 -6.02 -11.80
N GLU A 8 -0.72 -5.41 -12.73
CA GLU A 8 0.74 -5.42 -12.71
C GLU A 8 1.28 -4.70 -11.48
N LEU A 9 0.70 -3.53 -11.14
CA LEU A 9 1.06 -2.79 -9.94
C LEU A 9 0.84 -3.66 -8.69
N ILE A 10 -0.31 -4.27 -8.59
CA ILE A 10 -0.67 -5.10 -7.44
C ILE A 10 0.27 -6.29 -7.32
N SER A 11 0.55 -7.00 -8.43
CA SER A 11 1.47 -8.12 -8.44
C SER A 11 2.87 -7.73 -8.01
N THR A 12 3.36 -6.59 -8.52
CA THR A 12 4.69 -6.09 -8.18
C THR A 12 4.78 -5.77 -6.69
N LEU A 13 3.76 -5.10 -6.16
CA LEU A 13 3.74 -4.76 -4.75
C LEU A 13 3.66 -6.02 -3.87
N LYS A 14 2.84 -6.99 -4.25
CA LYS A 14 2.77 -8.27 -3.53
C LYS A 14 4.14 -8.93 -3.43
N SER A 15 4.87 -8.96 -4.54
CA SER A 15 6.20 -9.54 -4.57
C SER A 15 7.16 -8.79 -3.65
N GLN A 16 7.13 -7.47 -3.68
CA GLN A 16 7.97 -6.64 -2.82
C GLN A 16 7.65 -6.84 -1.34
N ILE A 17 6.37 -6.91 -0.99
CA ILE A 17 5.95 -7.13 0.39
C ILE A 17 6.43 -8.48 0.91
N ARG A 18 6.46 -9.50 0.06
CA ARG A 18 6.89 -10.85 0.45
C ARG A 18 8.38 -10.98 0.68
N THR A 19 9.17 -10.11 0.09
CA THR A 19 10.63 -10.28 0.04
C THR A 19 11.42 -9.16 0.70
N ASP A 20 10.81 -8.00 0.87
CA ASP A 20 11.49 -6.83 1.42
C ASP A 20 10.89 -6.42 2.76
N ARG A 21 11.70 -6.51 3.80
CA ARG A 21 11.30 -6.18 5.16
C ARG A 21 10.75 -4.77 5.29
N LEU A 22 11.43 -3.79 4.72
CA LEU A 22 11.01 -2.40 4.82
C LEU A 22 9.68 -2.16 4.10
N THR A 23 9.50 -2.80 2.95
CA THR A 23 8.23 -2.70 2.21
C THR A 23 7.09 -3.29 3.04
N ALA A 24 7.30 -4.45 3.66
CA ALA A 24 6.30 -5.06 4.52
C ALA A 24 5.95 -4.18 5.72
N TRP A 25 6.96 -3.60 6.36
CA TRP A 25 6.77 -2.70 7.50
C TRP A 25 6.00 -1.43 7.10
N ARG A 26 6.35 -0.84 5.96
CA ARG A 26 5.66 0.34 5.44
C ARG A 26 4.21 0.03 5.09
N ALA A 27 3.97 -1.13 4.50
CA ALA A 27 2.62 -1.58 4.18
C ALA A 27 1.77 -1.71 5.44
N LEU A 28 2.31 -2.36 6.47
CA LEU A 28 1.63 -2.51 7.76
C LEU A 28 1.25 -1.15 8.36
N LYS A 29 2.20 -0.25 8.39
CA LYS A 29 2.03 1.09 8.93
C LYS A 29 0.96 1.87 8.17
N ARG A 30 1.00 1.78 6.85
CA ARG A 30 0.04 2.51 6.00
C ARG A 30 -1.39 2.02 6.21
N ILE A 31 -1.60 0.71 6.24
CA ILE A 31 -2.92 0.15 6.50
C ILE A 31 -3.43 0.56 7.88
N TYR A 32 -2.56 0.52 8.88
CA TYR A 32 -2.93 0.92 10.23
C TYR A 32 -3.33 2.40 10.30
N GLU A 33 -2.57 3.27 9.65
CA GLU A 33 -2.88 4.71 9.60
C GLU A 33 -4.21 4.97 8.92
N ASN A 34 -4.48 4.28 7.82
CA ASN A 34 -5.76 4.40 7.11
C ASN A 34 -6.92 4.00 8.02
N ARG A 35 -6.75 2.90 8.77
CA ARG A 35 -7.77 2.44 9.71
C ARG A 35 -8.03 3.47 10.81
N THR A 36 -6.97 4.05 11.34
CA THR A 36 -7.08 5.04 12.41
C THR A 36 -7.84 6.28 11.94
N GLU A 37 -7.53 6.76 10.74
CA GLU A 37 -8.24 7.89 10.14
C GLU A 37 -9.72 7.58 9.95
N ASP A 38 -10.00 6.38 9.48
CA ASP A 38 -11.36 5.91 9.27
C ASP A 38 -12.14 5.86 10.59
N GLU A 39 -11.51 5.35 11.64
CA GLU A 39 -12.11 5.31 12.97
C GLU A 39 -12.37 6.70 13.54
N GLN A 40 -11.51 7.65 13.27
CA GLN A 40 -11.68 9.04 13.70
C GLN A 40 -12.77 9.75 12.91
N THR A 41 -12.91 9.44 11.64
CA THR A 41 -13.89 10.08 10.77
C THR A 41 -15.29 9.51 10.97
N PHE A 42 -15.37 8.20 11.18
CA PHE A 42 -16.64 7.50 11.36
C PHE A 42 -16.62 6.76 12.68
N GLU A 43 -17.56 7.04 13.54
CA GLU A 43 -17.70 6.34 14.82
C GLU A 43 -17.98 4.85 14.63
N PHE A 44 -18.25 4.42 13.41
CA PHE A 44 -18.61 3.06 13.09
C PHE A 44 -17.61 2.42 12.15
N THR A 45 -16.77 1.57 12.70
CA THR A 45 -15.87 0.74 11.93
C THR A 45 -16.52 -0.58 11.54
N LYS A 46 -17.82 -0.67 11.71
CA LYS A 46 -18.57 -1.90 11.41
C LYS A 46 -18.72 -2.17 9.93
N TYR A 47 -18.47 -1.18 9.11
CA TYR A 47 -18.64 -1.33 7.68
C TYR A 47 -17.37 -1.88 7.06
N ASP A 48 -17.53 -2.87 6.23
CA ASP A 48 -16.48 -3.32 5.36
C ASP A 48 -16.27 -2.25 4.30
N ASN A 49 -15.53 -1.23 4.65
CA ASN A 49 -15.20 -0.13 3.73
C ASN A 49 -13.92 -0.45 2.96
N ARG A 50 -13.39 -1.65 3.10
CA ARG A 50 -12.17 -2.13 2.47
C ARG A 50 -10.94 -1.32 2.86
N VAL A 51 -11.02 -0.66 3.99
CA VAL A 51 -9.90 0.10 4.55
C VAL A 51 -9.53 -0.51 5.90
N GLY A 52 -8.23 -0.75 6.09
CA GLY A 52 -7.74 -1.33 7.32
C GLY A 52 -7.60 -2.84 7.25
N PHE A 53 -7.37 -3.45 8.41
CA PHE A 53 -7.14 -4.89 8.48
C PHE A 53 -8.46 -5.66 8.49
N THR A 54 -8.46 -6.83 7.85
CA THR A 54 -9.62 -7.70 7.87
C THR A 54 -9.79 -8.37 9.23
N GLY A 55 -11.02 -8.81 9.52
CA GLY A 55 -11.43 -9.25 10.84
C GLY A 55 -10.48 -10.18 11.59
N SER A 56 -10.09 -11.29 10.98
CA SER A 56 -9.24 -12.28 11.65
C SER A 56 -7.82 -11.79 11.92
N ASP A 57 -7.33 -10.85 11.11
CA ASP A 57 -5.97 -10.32 11.24
C ASP A 57 -5.91 -9.07 12.11
N CYS A 58 -7.06 -8.47 12.38
CA CYS A 58 -7.14 -7.13 12.97
C CYS A 58 -6.35 -6.97 14.26
N GLU A 59 -6.57 -7.83 15.23
CA GLU A 59 -5.88 -7.73 16.52
C GLU A 59 -4.38 -7.91 16.39
N PHE A 60 -3.98 -8.95 15.65
CA PHE A 60 -2.57 -9.28 15.50
C PHE A 60 -1.81 -8.18 14.76
N LEU A 61 -2.31 -7.78 13.61
CA LEU A 61 -1.64 -6.75 12.80
C LEU A 61 -1.67 -5.39 13.46
N THR A 62 -2.74 -5.06 14.17
CA THR A 62 -2.81 -3.82 14.94
C THR A 62 -1.74 -3.81 16.04
N SER A 63 -1.56 -4.93 16.71
CA SER A 63 -0.54 -5.07 17.74
C SER A 63 0.87 -4.86 17.16
N LEU A 64 1.15 -5.47 16.01
CA LEU A 64 2.44 -5.30 15.32
C LEU A 64 2.64 -3.86 14.85
N ALA A 65 1.60 -3.23 14.33
CA ALA A 65 1.67 -1.83 13.89
C ALA A 65 2.00 -0.89 15.05
N LYS A 66 1.36 -1.08 16.18
CA LYS A 66 1.63 -0.29 17.39
C LYS A 66 3.06 -0.47 17.86
N GLN A 67 3.54 -1.71 17.84
CA GLN A 67 4.93 -2.02 18.21
C GLN A 67 5.91 -1.33 17.27
N LEU A 68 5.64 -1.38 15.96
CA LEU A 68 6.49 -0.73 14.96
C LEU A 68 6.53 0.78 15.16
N LEU A 69 5.39 1.40 15.43
CA LEU A 69 5.32 2.84 15.69
C LEU A 69 6.03 3.23 16.98
N MET A 70 5.94 2.40 18.01
CA MET A 70 6.52 2.69 19.31
C MET A 70 8.04 2.47 19.33
N TYR A 71 8.51 1.37 18.75
CA TYR A 71 9.91 0.96 18.85
C TYR A 71 10.70 1.10 17.54
N GLY A 72 10.03 1.35 16.43
CA GLY A 72 10.69 1.55 15.15
C GLY A 72 11.12 0.27 14.45
N ASN A 73 10.85 -0.91 15.02
CA ASN A 73 11.23 -2.18 14.41
C ASN A 73 10.33 -3.33 14.84
N LEU A 74 10.45 -4.44 14.12
CA LEU A 74 9.82 -5.70 14.44
C LEU A 74 10.88 -6.79 14.39
N SER A 75 10.66 -7.89 15.11
CA SER A 75 11.58 -9.04 15.08
C SER A 75 11.51 -9.74 13.72
N ASP A 76 12.50 -10.57 13.43
CA ASP A 76 12.53 -11.39 12.22
C ASP A 76 11.30 -12.31 12.15
N LYS A 77 10.92 -12.88 13.28
CA LYS A 77 9.77 -13.77 13.38
C LYS A 77 8.46 -13.02 13.04
N GLN A 78 8.31 -11.82 13.59
CA GLN A 78 7.17 -10.97 13.31
C GLN A 78 7.13 -10.55 11.84
N THR A 79 8.29 -10.21 11.29
CA THR A 79 8.41 -9.83 9.88
C THR A 79 8.03 -10.99 8.96
N LYS A 80 8.41 -12.22 9.30
CA LYS A 80 7.99 -13.40 8.54
C LYS A 80 6.48 -13.55 8.52
N CYS A 81 5.81 -13.23 9.62
CA CYS A 81 4.34 -13.23 9.66
C CYS A 81 3.77 -12.20 8.70
N LEU A 82 4.40 -11.02 8.62
CA LEU A 82 3.98 -10.00 7.66
C LEU A 82 4.14 -10.46 6.21
N PHE A 83 5.22 -11.18 5.90
CA PHE A 83 5.42 -11.70 4.56
C PHE A 83 4.28 -12.63 4.13
N LYS A 84 3.64 -13.29 5.07
CA LYS A 84 2.49 -14.16 4.80
C LYS A 84 1.17 -13.41 4.75
N LEU A 85 0.97 -12.45 5.65
CA LEU A 85 -0.32 -11.80 5.83
C LEU A 85 -0.51 -10.53 5.01
N MET A 86 0.55 -9.76 4.84
CA MET A 86 0.43 -8.44 4.20
C MET A 86 0.22 -8.43 2.69
N PRO A 87 0.68 -9.42 1.90
CA PRO A 87 0.46 -9.37 0.45
C PRO A 87 -1.00 -9.21 0.02
N LYS A 88 -1.94 -9.77 0.77
CA LYS A 88 -3.36 -9.65 0.44
C LYS A 88 -3.89 -8.21 0.53
N TYR A 89 -3.15 -7.32 1.19
CA TYR A 89 -3.52 -5.91 1.30
C TYR A 89 -2.94 -5.06 0.16
N ALA A 90 -2.23 -5.66 -0.79
CA ALA A 90 -1.60 -4.93 -1.87
C ALA A 90 -2.62 -4.14 -2.70
N ARG A 91 -3.78 -4.73 -3.01
CA ARG A 91 -4.84 -4.03 -3.75
C ARG A 91 -5.32 -2.79 -3.01
N GLN A 92 -5.57 -2.91 -1.72
CA GLN A 92 -5.99 -1.79 -0.88
C GLN A 92 -4.96 -0.67 -0.89
N LEU A 93 -3.67 -1.02 -0.78
CA LEU A 93 -2.57 -0.05 -0.81
C LEU A 93 -2.49 0.67 -2.15
N ILE A 94 -2.61 -0.07 -3.26
CA ILE A 94 -2.58 0.52 -4.60
C ILE A 94 -3.78 1.45 -4.80
N GLU A 95 -4.97 1.01 -4.46
CA GLU A 95 -6.18 1.82 -4.60
C GLU A 95 -6.09 3.11 -3.76
N GLY A 96 -5.59 3.00 -2.54
CA GLY A 96 -5.37 4.16 -1.69
C GLY A 96 -4.34 5.11 -2.26
N SER A 97 -3.27 4.60 -2.84
CA SER A 97 -2.23 5.42 -3.47
C SER A 97 -2.74 6.14 -4.71
N ILE A 98 -3.61 5.51 -5.49
CA ILE A 98 -4.25 6.17 -6.62
C ILE A 98 -5.20 7.27 -6.13
N ALA A 99 -5.99 6.98 -5.11
CA ALA A 99 -6.97 7.91 -4.58
C ALA A 99 -6.32 9.18 -3.99
N ASN A 100 -5.16 9.04 -3.36
CA ASN A 100 -4.48 10.20 -2.75
C ASN A 100 -3.43 10.84 -3.65
N GLY A 101 -3.31 10.39 -4.91
CA GLY A 101 -2.43 11.00 -5.89
C GLY A 101 -0.97 10.55 -5.84
N MET A 102 -0.62 9.59 -5.00
CA MET A 102 0.75 9.06 -4.97
C MET A 102 1.06 8.24 -6.21
N ILE A 103 0.05 7.57 -6.75
CA ILE A 103 0.14 6.90 -8.05
C ILE A 103 -0.77 7.67 -9.01
N ILE A 104 -0.22 8.09 -10.14
CA ILE A 104 -0.94 8.90 -11.13
C ILE A 104 -1.45 8.00 -12.23
N HIS A 105 -2.78 8.00 -12.44
CA HIS A 105 -3.41 7.26 -13.53
C HIS A 105 -3.74 8.24 -14.66
N LYS A 106 -2.98 8.18 -15.75
CA LYS A 106 -3.14 9.07 -16.91
C LYS A 106 -2.66 8.36 -18.17
N TYR A 107 -3.28 8.65 -19.29
CA TYR A 107 -2.94 8.02 -20.58
C TYR A 107 -3.08 6.49 -20.57
N ASN A 108 -4.04 5.97 -19.81
CA ASN A 108 -4.23 4.52 -19.59
C ASN A 108 -3.00 3.84 -19.00
N ARG A 109 -2.17 4.58 -18.27
CA ARG A 109 -0.97 4.07 -17.61
C ARG A 109 -0.92 4.55 -16.18
N TYR A 110 -0.13 3.86 -15.38
CA TYR A 110 0.06 4.20 -13.97
C TYR A 110 1.50 4.62 -13.74
N PHE A 111 1.67 5.80 -13.17
CA PHE A 111 2.99 6.38 -12.92
C PHE A 111 3.21 6.44 -11.42
N THR A 112 4.32 5.87 -10.96
CA THR A 112 4.64 5.82 -9.53
C THR A 112 5.36 7.07 -9.04
N THR A 113 5.83 7.92 -9.96
CA THR A 113 6.42 9.22 -9.61
C THR A 113 5.99 10.28 -10.61
N GLN A 114 6.07 11.55 -10.17
CA GLN A 114 5.79 12.69 -11.04
C GLN A 114 6.81 12.76 -12.19
N ASP A 115 8.06 12.43 -11.91
CA ASP A 115 9.12 12.44 -12.91
C ASP A 115 8.85 11.46 -14.05
N GLU A 116 8.32 10.28 -13.74
CA GLU A 116 7.94 9.30 -14.76
C GLU A 116 6.87 9.84 -15.69
N LEU A 117 5.88 10.55 -15.13
CA LEU A 117 4.83 11.17 -15.92
C LEU A 117 5.42 12.23 -16.85
N ILE A 118 6.29 13.08 -16.34
CA ILE A 118 6.95 14.15 -17.11
C ILE A 118 7.77 13.55 -18.26
N LEU A 119 8.52 12.49 -17.98
CA LEU A 119 9.31 11.80 -19.02
C LEU A 119 8.42 11.22 -20.11
N TYR A 120 7.31 10.64 -19.72
CA TYR A 120 6.35 10.07 -20.67
C TYR A 120 5.73 11.16 -21.54
N GLU A 121 5.31 12.27 -20.95
CA GLU A 121 4.73 13.39 -21.68
C GLU A 121 5.74 14.03 -22.64
N THR A 122 6.98 14.15 -22.21
CA THR A 122 8.07 14.64 -23.06
C THR A 122 8.29 13.70 -24.26
N SER A 123 8.22 12.40 -24.03
CA SER A 123 8.34 11.40 -25.09
C SER A 123 7.23 11.55 -26.12
N LEU A 124 6.01 11.84 -25.70
CA LEU A 124 4.88 12.07 -26.61
C LEU A 124 5.10 13.30 -27.49
N THR A 125 5.63 14.35 -26.90
CA THR A 125 5.92 15.61 -27.61
C THR A 125 7.02 15.40 -28.65
N ASN A 126 8.04 14.63 -28.33
CA ASN A 126 9.18 14.40 -29.21
C ASN A 126 8.86 13.46 -30.38
N LYS A 127 7.72 12.81 -30.37
CA LYS A 127 7.29 11.90 -31.45
C LYS A 127 6.49 12.61 -32.55
N ALA A 128 6.27 13.86 -32.41
CA ALA A 128 5.49 14.63 -33.39
C ALA A 128 6.20 14.75 -34.74
#